data_af88c6f386d48da2881badde0c3c6d5f
#
_entry.id   af88c6f386d48da2881badde0c3c6d5f
#
_cell.length_a   1.000
_cell.length_b   1.000
_cell.length_c   1.000
_cell.angle_alpha   90.00
_cell.angle_beta   90.00
_cell.angle_gamma   90.00
#
_symmetry.space_group_name_H-M   'P 1'
#
loop_
_entity.id
_entity.type
_entity.pdbx_description
1 polymer ?
#
loop_
_entity_poly.entity_id
_entity_poly.type
_entity_poly.pdbx_seq_one_letter_code
_entity_poly.pdbx_strand_id
1 'polypeptide(L)'
;KQGRAENLSPEEAEKVIELLKSDAEQTYRNYEVMLNENSDGETLNEGSMGIARELARMNLTLNTYTQWYWKIDLNNLLHFLALRADAHAQYEIRVYADIILDIVKKWVPVTYEAFEDYRVGGTQLSAKEILILKKIIKGETVDPDAEGISKREWGELQKKFDL
;
A
#
# COMPACT_ATOMS: atom_id res chain seq x y z
N LYS A 1 0.70 -13.55 -5.11
CA LYS A 1 1.30 -12.29 -4.63
C LYS A 1 0.79 -11.17 -5.50
N GLN A 2 0.29 -10.10 -4.89
CA GLN A 2 -0.25 -8.98 -5.62
C GLN A 2 0.83 -8.30 -6.48
N GLY A 3 0.55 -8.06 -7.78
CA GLY A 3 1.45 -7.38 -8.70
C GLY A 3 2.70 -8.14 -9.11
N ARG A 4 2.79 -9.45 -8.82
CA ARG A 4 3.96 -10.26 -9.20
C ARG A 4 3.53 -11.64 -9.71
N ALA A 5 3.97 -11.94 -10.92
CA ALA A 5 3.92 -13.24 -11.55
C ALA A 5 5.35 -13.82 -11.69
N GLU A 6 5.55 -14.75 -12.59
CA GLU A 6 6.88 -15.23 -12.98
C GLU A 6 7.68 -14.12 -13.68
N ASN A 7 8.99 -14.22 -13.59
CA ASN A 7 9.86 -13.26 -14.24
C ASN A 7 9.75 -13.40 -15.77
N LEU A 8 9.66 -12.29 -16.47
CA LEU A 8 9.76 -12.26 -17.92
C LEU A 8 11.16 -12.67 -18.38
N SER A 9 11.26 -13.18 -19.59
CA SER A 9 12.56 -13.30 -20.27
C SER A 9 13.19 -11.91 -20.47
N PRO A 10 14.52 -11.81 -20.57
CA PRO A 10 15.17 -10.51 -20.81
C PRO A 10 14.63 -9.77 -22.05
N GLU A 11 14.36 -10.50 -23.13
CA GLU A 11 13.82 -9.93 -24.38
C GLU A 11 12.40 -9.40 -24.21
N GLU A 12 11.54 -10.09 -23.47
CA GLU A 12 10.19 -9.63 -23.16
C GLU A 12 10.19 -8.43 -22.23
N ALA A 13 11.10 -8.45 -21.23
CA ALA A 13 11.27 -7.33 -20.30
C ALA A 13 11.73 -6.06 -21.03
N GLU A 14 12.65 -6.17 -21.98
CA GLU A 14 13.13 -5.04 -22.78
C GLU A 14 12.00 -4.42 -23.61
N LYS A 15 11.20 -5.24 -24.29
CA LYS A 15 10.02 -4.77 -25.04
C LYS A 15 9.00 -4.05 -24.15
N VAL A 16 8.74 -4.57 -22.93
CA VAL A 16 7.84 -3.91 -21.98
C VAL A 16 8.40 -2.57 -21.52
N ILE A 17 9.71 -2.49 -21.24
CA ILE A 17 10.37 -1.24 -20.85
C ILE A 17 10.31 -0.20 -21.98
N GLU A 18 10.55 -0.61 -23.22
CA GLU A 18 10.45 0.28 -24.39
C GLU A 18 9.02 0.83 -24.57
N LEU A 19 7.99 -0.01 -24.42
CA LEU A 19 6.60 0.43 -24.48
C LEU A 19 6.28 1.44 -23.37
N LEU A 20 6.64 1.11 -22.12
CA LEU A 20 6.42 2.01 -20.97
C LEU A 20 7.12 3.36 -21.16
N LYS A 21 8.33 3.36 -21.69
CA LYS A 21 9.09 4.58 -21.98
C LYS A 21 8.42 5.39 -23.09
N SER A 22 8.08 4.75 -24.20
CA SER A 22 7.40 5.40 -25.34
C SER A 22 6.08 6.04 -24.93
N ASP A 23 5.25 5.32 -24.15
CA ASP A 23 3.97 5.83 -23.66
C ASP A 23 4.16 7.02 -22.71
N ALA A 24 5.11 6.93 -21.79
CA ALA A 24 5.41 8.02 -20.86
C ALA A 24 5.88 9.29 -21.61
N GLU A 25 6.80 9.15 -22.56
CA GLU A 25 7.30 10.27 -23.36
C GLU A 25 6.19 10.89 -24.24
N GLN A 26 5.34 10.07 -24.83
CA GLN A 26 4.24 10.57 -25.66
C GLN A 26 3.18 11.30 -24.84
N THR A 27 2.78 10.73 -23.69
CA THR A 27 1.78 11.37 -22.82
C THR A 27 2.32 12.66 -22.19
N TYR A 28 3.62 12.72 -21.89
CA TYR A 28 4.25 13.94 -21.39
C TYR A 28 4.30 15.05 -22.44
N ARG A 29 4.67 14.74 -23.70
CA ARG A 29 4.58 15.70 -24.81
C ARG A 29 3.15 16.22 -25.01
N ASN A 30 2.16 15.35 -24.94
CA ASN A 30 0.76 15.76 -25.01
C ASN A 30 0.34 16.65 -23.84
N TYR A 31 0.87 16.39 -22.64
CA TYR A 31 0.66 17.21 -21.46
C TYR A 31 1.21 18.64 -21.66
N GLU A 32 2.43 18.80 -22.17
CA GLU A 32 3.03 20.10 -22.50
C GLU A 32 2.19 20.86 -23.53
N VAL A 33 1.74 20.18 -24.60
CA VAL A 33 0.85 20.78 -25.62
C VAL A 33 -0.47 21.23 -25.01
N MET A 34 -1.10 20.43 -24.14
CA MET A 34 -2.34 20.81 -23.47
C MET A 34 -2.16 21.99 -22.52
N LEU A 35 -1.02 22.13 -21.89
CA LEU A 35 -0.67 23.29 -21.06
C LEU A 35 -0.30 24.52 -21.90
N ASN A 36 0.10 24.33 -23.15
CA ASN A 36 0.78 25.31 -23.98
C ASN A 36 2.09 25.82 -23.34
N GLU A 37 2.78 24.99 -22.57
CA GLU A 37 4.04 25.27 -21.89
C GLU A 37 5.01 24.10 -22.07
N ASN A 38 6.30 24.38 -22.24
CA ASN A 38 7.35 23.36 -22.18
C ASN A 38 7.79 23.07 -20.74
N SER A 39 8.75 22.15 -20.55
CA SER A 39 9.32 21.82 -19.23
C SER A 39 9.99 22.98 -18.50
N ASP A 40 10.43 24.01 -19.24
CA ASP A 40 11.07 25.20 -18.69
C ASP A 40 10.06 26.32 -18.36
N GLY A 41 8.76 26.09 -18.64
CA GLY A 41 7.67 27.03 -18.42
C GLY A 41 7.51 28.08 -19.52
N GLU A 42 8.12 27.87 -20.68
CA GLU A 42 7.99 28.77 -21.83
C GLU A 42 6.75 28.40 -22.64
N THR A 43 6.03 29.43 -23.13
CA THR A 43 4.83 29.26 -23.94
C THR A 43 5.19 28.64 -25.32
N LEU A 44 4.51 27.56 -25.71
CA LEU A 44 4.74 26.89 -26.98
C LEU A 44 4.12 27.64 -28.17
N ASN A 45 2.96 28.26 -27.99
CA ASN A 45 2.24 28.97 -29.03
C ASN A 45 1.54 30.19 -28.44
N GLU A 46 1.99 31.40 -28.82
CA GLU A 46 1.45 32.69 -28.34
C GLU A 46 -0.03 32.93 -28.72
N GLY A 47 -0.53 32.26 -29.78
CA GLY A 47 -1.92 32.35 -30.22
C GLY A 47 -2.89 31.37 -29.58
N SER A 48 -2.42 30.54 -28.65
CA SER A 48 -3.21 29.49 -28.02
C SER A 48 -3.28 29.68 -26.50
N MET A 49 -4.43 29.34 -25.91
CA MET A 49 -4.57 29.24 -24.46
C MET A 49 -4.44 27.77 -24.05
N GLY A 50 -3.58 27.47 -23.09
CA GLY A 50 -3.49 26.14 -22.48
C GLY A 50 -4.69 25.85 -21.59
N ILE A 51 -4.91 24.57 -21.25
CA ILE A 51 -5.89 24.17 -20.22
C ILE A 51 -5.26 24.13 -18.84
N ALA A 52 -6.09 24.10 -17.79
CA ALA A 52 -5.62 23.99 -16.40
C ALA A 52 -4.79 22.73 -16.17
N ARG A 53 -3.75 22.83 -15.34
CA ARG A 53 -2.82 21.72 -15.03
C ARG A 53 -3.53 20.48 -14.51
N GLU A 54 -4.59 20.66 -13.72
CA GLU A 54 -5.40 19.57 -13.17
C GLU A 54 -6.07 18.76 -14.26
N LEU A 55 -6.50 19.41 -15.34
CA LEU A 55 -7.11 18.73 -16.49
C LEU A 55 -6.05 18.06 -17.38
N ALA A 56 -4.95 18.77 -17.65
CA ALA A 56 -3.88 18.23 -18.49
C ALA A 56 -3.25 16.95 -17.86
N ARG A 57 -3.15 16.88 -16.53
CA ARG A 57 -2.61 15.72 -15.78
C ARG A 57 -3.41 14.42 -15.97
N MET A 58 -4.68 14.48 -16.33
CA MET A 58 -5.51 13.29 -16.49
C MET A 58 -4.96 12.30 -17.53
N ASN A 59 -4.15 12.80 -18.47
CA ASN A 59 -3.54 11.99 -19.52
C ASN A 59 -2.14 11.45 -19.18
N LEU A 60 -1.58 11.78 -18.01
CA LEU A 60 -0.29 11.26 -17.62
C LEU A 60 -0.40 9.83 -17.10
N THR A 61 0.61 9.01 -17.39
CA THR A 61 0.71 7.64 -16.91
C THR A 61 0.94 7.61 -15.39
N LEU A 62 0.52 6.51 -14.73
CA LEU A 62 0.67 6.34 -13.27
C LEU A 62 2.13 6.30 -12.79
N ASN A 63 3.07 6.00 -13.68
CA ASN A 63 4.51 5.96 -13.40
C ASN A 63 5.20 7.31 -13.55
N THR A 64 4.45 8.40 -13.79
CA THR A 64 4.99 9.76 -13.82
C THR A 64 5.40 10.19 -12.41
N TYR A 65 6.65 10.62 -12.25
CA TYR A 65 7.14 11.14 -10.98
C TYR A 65 6.54 12.50 -10.67
N THR A 66 6.24 12.70 -9.37
CA THR A 66 5.77 13.99 -8.84
C THR A 66 6.43 14.29 -7.51
N GLN A 67 6.42 15.56 -7.12
CA GLN A 67 6.87 16.01 -5.80
C GLN A 67 5.70 16.55 -5.01
N TRP A 68 5.64 16.23 -3.73
CA TRP A 68 4.58 16.69 -2.82
C TRP A 68 5.07 16.67 -1.38
N TYR A 69 4.45 17.50 -0.55
CA TYR A 69 4.69 17.51 0.89
C TYR A 69 3.71 16.53 1.56
N TRP A 70 4.24 15.60 2.32
CA TRP A 70 3.44 14.68 3.10
C TRP A 70 3.47 15.05 4.58
N LYS A 71 2.35 15.58 5.09
CA LYS A 71 2.14 15.87 6.51
C LYS A 71 1.16 14.86 7.07
N ILE A 72 1.57 14.13 8.10
CA ILE A 72 0.78 13.10 8.75
C ILE A 72 1.05 13.13 10.26
N ASP A 73 0.04 12.89 11.09
CA ASP A 73 0.24 12.67 12.52
C ASP A 73 0.77 11.26 12.81
N LEU A 74 1.35 11.09 13.99
CA LEU A 74 2.02 9.82 14.36
C LEU A 74 1.04 8.64 14.39
N ASN A 75 -0.19 8.82 14.85
CA ASN A 75 -1.17 7.73 14.91
C ASN A 75 -1.52 7.22 13.50
N ASN A 76 -1.78 8.12 12.57
CA ASN A 76 -2.05 7.77 11.19
C ASN A 76 -0.82 7.20 10.48
N LEU A 77 0.39 7.69 10.81
CA LEU A 77 1.63 7.12 10.30
C LEU A 77 1.80 5.67 10.75
N LEU A 78 1.62 5.37 12.04
CA LEU A 78 1.69 4.01 12.56
C LEU A 78 0.62 3.09 11.94
N HIS A 79 -0.59 3.61 11.72
CA HIS A 79 -1.62 2.86 11.01
C HIS A 79 -1.22 2.55 9.56
N PHE A 80 -0.70 3.53 8.83
CA PHE A 80 -0.15 3.35 7.49
C PHE A 80 0.96 2.28 7.48
N LEU A 81 1.90 2.35 8.42
CA LEU A 81 3.02 1.41 8.51
C LEU A 81 2.56 -0.01 8.83
N ALA A 82 1.58 -0.19 9.73
CA ALA A 82 0.99 -1.50 10.00
C ALA A 82 0.41 -2.17 8.75
N LEU A 83 -0.14 -1.37 7.82
CA LEU A 83 -0.72 -1.87 6.58
C LEU A 83 0.31 -2.05 5.45
N ARG A 84 1.34 -1.23 5.41
CA ARG A 84 2.26 -1.17 4.24
C ARG A 84 3.60 -1.87 4.47
N ALA A 85 4.01 -2.07 5.71
CA ALA A 85 5.15 -2.93 6.05
C ALA A 85 4.75 -4.42 6.18
N ASP A 86 3.45 -4.75 6.09
CA ASP A 86 2.98 -6.13 6.09
C ASP A 86 3.54 -6.92 4.90
N ALA A 87 3.85 -8.21 5.14
CA ALA A 87 4.42 -9.09 4.12
C ALA A 87 3.54 -9.30 2.88
N HIS A 88 2.23 -9.05 2.98
CA HIS A 88 1.28 -9.12 1.87
C HIS A 88 1.17 -7.81 1.09
N ALA A 89 1.73 -6.70 1.59
CA ALA A 89 1.75 -5.44 0.86
C ALA A 89 2.62 -5.56 -0.41
N GLN A 90 2.28 -4.74 -1.42
CA GLN A 90 3.10 -4.66 -2.64
C GLN A 90 4.52 -4.24 -2.29
N TYR A 91 5.50 -4.84 -2.98
CA TYR A 91 6.91 -4.58 -2.73
C TYR A 91 7.26 -3.10 -2.86
N GLU A 92 6.73 -2.45 -3.87
CA GLU A 92 7.00 -1.04 -4.22
C GLU A 92 6.66 -0.06 -3.08
N ILE A 93 5.61 -0.34 -2.31
CA ILE A 93 5.25 0.48 -1.12
C ILE A 93 5.96 -0.04 0.14
N ARG A 94 6.15 -1.36 0.26
CA ARG A 94 6.72 -1.98 1.44
C ARG A 94 8.16 -1.52 1.71
N VAL A 95 9.00 -1.42 0.67
CA VAL A 95 10.39 -0.98 0.84
C VAL A 95 10.50 0.43 1.44
N TYR A 96 9.58 1.33 1.10
CA TYR A 96 9.51 2.65 1.72
C TYR A 96 8.96 2.58 3.14
N ALA A 97 7.94 1.75 3.38
CA ALA A 97 7.37 1.57 4.72
C ALA A 97 8.40 1.00 5.69
N ASP A 98 9.21 0.04 5.29
CA ASP A 98 10.28 -0.56 6.10
C ASP A 98 11.33 0.50 6.50
N ILE A 99 11.75 1.36 5.56
CA ILE A 99 12.69 2.46 5.85
C ILE A 99 12.07 3.47 6.83
N ILE A 100 10.79 3.81 6.65
CA ILE A 100 10.09 4.74 7.55
C ILE A 100 9.94 4.12 8.94
N LEU A 101 9.68 2.82 9.06
CA LEU A 101 9.65 2.10 10.35
C LEU A 101 10.96 2.25 11.10
N ASP A 102 12.09 2.07 10.43
CA ASP A 102 13.41 2.23 11.05
C ASP A 102 13.65 3.66 11.55
N ILE A 103 13.15 4.65 10.84
CA ILE A 103 13.19 6.06 11.27
C ILE A 103 12.31 6.28 12.51
N VAL A 104 11.07 5.80 12.48
CA VAL A 104 10.10 5.95 13.58
C VAL A 104 10.59 5.25 14.85
N LYS A 105 11.19 4.07 14.72
CA LYS A 105 11.80 3.34 15.84
C LYS A 105 12.87 4.17 16.56
N LYS A 106 13.69 4.90 15.82
CA LYS A 106 14.73 5.77 16.37
C LYS A 106 14.17 7.08 16.93
N TRP A 107 13.12 7.61 16.32
CA TRP A 107 12.54 8.89 16.68
C TRP A 107 11.65 8.82 17.91
N VAL A 108 10.79 7.80 18.01
CA VAL A 108 9.82 7.64 19.12
C VAL A 108 9.85 6.20 19.66
N PRO A 109 10.97 5.76 20.26
CA PRO A 109 11.21 4.35 20.61
C PRO A 109 10.15 3.76 21.54
N VAL A 110 9.71 4.49 22.55
CA VAL A 110 8.69 4.01 23.52
C VAL A 110 7.33 3.80 22.83
N THR A 111 6.93 4.73 21.96
CA THR A 111 5.69 4.59 21.20
C THR A 111 5.80 3.46 20.17
N TYR A 112 6.98 3.27 19.60
CA TYR A 112 7.25 2.20 18.66
C TYR A 112 7.18 0.82 19.35
N GLU A 113 7.71 0.66 20.56
CA GLU A 113 7.57 -0.56 21.36
C GLU A 113 6.10 -0.91 21.61
N ALA A 114 5.30 0.07 22.01
CA ALA A 114 3.86 -0.12 22.15
C ALA A 114 3.17 -0.47 20.82
N PHE A 115 3.62 0.12 19.71
CA PHE A 115 3.10 -0.20 18.38
C PHE A 115 3.44 -1.65 17.98
N GLU A 116 4.65 -2.12 18.25
CA GLU A 116 5.04 -3.52 18.00
C GLU A 116 4.19 -4.49 18.83
N ASP A 117 4.00 -4.21 20.11
CA ASP A 117 3.27 -5.10 21.02
C ASP A 117 1.75 -5.11 20.70
N TYR A 118 1.12 -3.94 20.66
CA TYR A 118 -0.35 -3.84 20.59
C TYR A 118 -0.91 -3.86 19.17
N ARG A 119 -0.09 -3.56 18.15
CA ARG A 119 -0.58 -3.44 16.78
C ARG A 119 -0.01 -4.48 15.82
N VAL A 120 1.30 -4.65 15.80
CA VAL A 120 1.97 -5.60 14.89
C VAL A 120 1.88 -7.03 15.43
N GLY A 121 2.24 -7.23 16.70
CA GLY A 121 2.13 -8.52 17.38
C GLY A 121 0.73 -8.84 17.91
N GLY A 122 -0.15 -7.84 17.97
CA GLY A 122 -1.52 -8.02 18.42
C GLY A 122 -2.40 -8.73 17.39
N THR A 123 -3.44 -9.40 17.86
CA THR A 123 -4.45 -10.00 16.98
C THR A 123 -5.84 -9.46 17.29
N GLN A 124 -6.63 -9.22 16.25
CA GLN A 124 -8.01 -8.78 16.39
C GLN A 124 -8.93 -9.98 16.47
N LEU A 125 -9.82 -9.98 17.46
CA LEU A 125 -10.80 -11.03 17.70
C LEU A 125 -12.20 -10.46 17.63
N SER A 126 -13.11 -11.19 16.99
CA SER A 126 -14.54 -10.91 17.04
C SER A 126 -15.13 -11.28 18.40
N ALA A 127 -16.32 -10.76 18.70
CA ALA A 127 -17.02 -11.13 19.93
C ALA A 127 -17.25 -12.66 20.05
N LYS A 128 -17.53 -13.34 18.94
CA LYS A 128 -17.71 -14.79 18.90
C LYS A 128 -16.39 -15.53 19.17
N GLU A 129 -15.28 -15.12 18.54
CA GLU A 129 -13.96 -15.70 18.79
C GLU A 129 -13.55 -15.56 20.27
N ILE A 130 -13.83 -14.41 20.89
CA ILE A 130 -13.58 -14.21 22.33
C ILE A 130 -14.40 -15.19 23.19
N LEU A 131 -15.68 -15.42 22.87
CA LEU A 131 -16.52 -16.38 23.59
C LEU A 131 -16.02 -17.81 23.44
N ILE A 132 -15.63 -18.19 22.25
CA ILE A 132 -15.03 -19.51 21.95
C ILE A 132 -13.74 -19.72 22.74
N LEU A 133 -12.82 -18.75 22.70
CA LEU A 133 -11.58 -18.83 23.47
C LEU A 133 -11.83 -18.97 24.97
N LYS A 134 -12.81 -18.25 25.53
CA LYS A 134 -13.21 -18.41 26.94
C LYS A 134 -13.69 -19.82 27.26
N LYS A 135 -14.39 -20.50 26.35
CA LYS A 135 -14.80 -21.91 26.51
C LYS A 135 -13.61 -22.84 26.47
N ILE A 136 -12.71 -22.65 25.46
CA ILE A 136 -11.50 -23.47 25.33
C ILE A 136 -10.61 -23.35 26.57
N ILE A 137 -10.38 -22.14 27.08
CA ILE A 137 -9.58 -21.90 28.32
C ILE A 137 -10.17 -22.63 29.52
N LYS A 138 -11.51 -22.78 29.58
CA LYS A 138 -12.19 -23.53 30.65
C LYS A 138 -12.17 -25.06 30.42
N GLY A 139 -11.61 -25.55 29.33
CA GLY A 139 -11.61 -26.97 28.96
C GLY A 139 -12.93 -27.47 28.42
N GLU A 140 -13.83 -26.58 28.00
CA GLU A 140 -15.11 -26.95 27.38
C GLU A 140 -14.90 -27.37 25.93
N THR A 141 -15.64 -28.41 25.48
CA THR A 141 -15.65 -28.79 24.05
C THR A 141 -16.40 -27.75 23.24
N VAL A 142 -15.82 -27.30 22.14
CA VAL A 142 -16.40 -26.32 21.23
C VAL A 142 -16.78 -26.98 19.93
N ASP A 143 -18.05 -26.82 19.53
CA ASP A 143 -18.56 -27.13 18.20
C ASP A 143 -18.70 -25.84 17.40
N PRO A 144 -17.86 -25.59 16.36
CA PRO A 144 -17.88 -24.36 15.60
C PRO A 144 -19.24 -24.03 14.94
N ASP A 145 -19.94 -25.06 14.48
CA ASP A 145 -21.25 -24.91 13.83
C ASP A 145 -22.32 -24.47 14.85
N ALA A 146 -22.30 -25.03 16.06
CA ALA A 146 -23.19 -24.63 17.15
C ALA A 146 -22.93 -23.21 17.66
N GLU A 147 -21.66 -22.75 17.61
CA GLU A 147 -21.28 -21.38 17.99
C GLU A 147 -21.55 -20.36 16.86
N GLY A 148 -21.98 -20.81 15.69
CA GLY A 148 -22.30 -19.94 14.54
C GLY A 148 -21.08 -19.23 13.95
N ILE A 149 -19.91 -19.89 13.98
CA ILE A 149 -18.68 -19.44 13.32
C ILE A 149 -18.47 -20.26 12.04
N SER A 150 -18.06 -19.61 10.97
CA SER A 150 -17.81 -20.30 9.70
C SER A 150 -16.55 -21.17 9.78
N LYS A 151 -16.47 -22.22 8.92
CA LYS A 151 -15.27 -23.08 8.83
C LYS A 151 -14.00 -22.28 8.53
N ARG A 152 -14.11 -21.21 7.77
CA ARG A 152 -12.99 -20.32 7.47
C ARG A 152 -12.53 -19.58 8.73
N GLU A 153 -13.44 -18.92 9.43
CA GLU A 153 -13.14 -18.20 10.67
C GLU A 153 -12.59 -19.13 11.75
N TRP A 154 -13.15 -20.34 11.85
CA TRP A 154 -12.61 -21.38 12.75
C TRP A 154 -11.17 -21.74 12.41
N GLY A 155 -10.88 -22.00 11.13
CA GLY A 155 -9.51 -22.30 10.68
C GLY A 155 -8.52 -21.13 10.87
N GLU A 156 -9.00 -19.88 10.76
CA GLU A 156 -8.21 -18.69 11.06
C GLU A 156 -7.92 -18.57 12.57
N LEU A 157 -8.93 -18.85 13.42
CA LEU A 157 -8.78 -18.84 14.87
C LEU A 157 -7.78 -19.93 15.34
N GLN A 158 -7.90 -21.14 14.79
CA GLN A 158 -6.95 -22.22 15.09
C GLN A 158 -5.50 -21.83 14.75
N LYS A 159 -5.28 -21.23 13.59
CA LYS A 159 -3.94 -20.75 13.17
C LYS A 159 -3.41 -19.63 14.05
N LYS A 160 -4.27 -18.73 14.54
CA LYS A 160 -3.87 -17.63 15.42
C LYS A 160 -3.36 -18.09 16.79
N PHE A 161 -3.85 -19.22 17.28
CA PHE A 161 -3.60 -19.71 18.64
C PHE A 161 -3.02 -21.11 18.71
N ASP A 162 -2.65 -21.71 17.58
CA ASP A 162 -2.11 -23.09 17.46
C ASP A 162 -3.01 -24.13 18.16
N LEU A 163 -4.34 -24.07 17.92
CA LEU A 163 -5.37 -24.91 18.53
C LEU A 163 -5.61 -26.20 17.75
#